data_36a88fd8a1bcd30aee371760eba9ccb2
#
_entry.id   36a88fd8a1bcd30aee371760eba9ccb2
#
_cell.length_a   1.000
_cell.length_b   1.000
_cell.length_c   1.000
_cell.angle_alpha   90.00
_cell.angle_beta   90.00
_cell.angle_gamma   90.00
#
_symmetry.space_group_name_H-M   'P 1'
#
loop_
_entity.id
_entity.type
_entity.pdbx_description
1 polymer ?
#
loop_
_entity_poly.entity_id
_entity_poly.type
_entity_poly.pdbx_seq_one_letter_code
_entity_poly.pdbx_strand_id
1 'polypeptide(L)'
;MARNILQMALPMTVAQLINILYNIVDRMYLGRLPGHLSLTGLGLCLPIISILMGFANLCGMGGAPLCSIHRGKGENEEAERILGNSFTLLLLFGGGLTVFCLAFRRPILYLFGASDLTFPYANDYLTIYLLGTLFVMIGLGMNPFNNAQGFSRMGMMTVALGAAVNIVLDPIFIFALDMGVRGAALATVLAQGCSALWVLKFLTGRRALLRLRWNTLRLQAARVRRILALGTSGFVMSMTNSLVQVLCNASLQHYGGDLYVGVMTVINSIREVVSMPVQGITNGCQPVLGYNYGAGEYERVRRGIRFTTVLTVGYSVAAWALVMAVPELLIRIFNDEPELIAAGIPAFRLYFAAFFCMSFQFIGQSVFVGLGRSRSAVFFSLLRKAFIVAPLTLLLPGLGMGVDGVFAAEPVSNVLGGLACLLTMYVTVYRRLGR
;
A
#
# COMPACT_ATOMS: atom_id res chain seq x y z
N MET A 1 -10.24 -1.49 -24.79
CA MET A 1 -10.23 -1.00 -23.41
C MET A 1 -9.99 -2.12 -22.40
N ALA A 2 -10.85 -3.13 -22.32
CA ALA A 2 -10.69 -4.28 -21.43
C ALA A 2 -9.31 -4.95 -21.52
N ARG A 3 -8.85 -5.26 -22.75
CA ARG A 3 -7.51 -5.83 -22.97
C ARG A 3 -6.38 -4.97 -22.39
N ASN A 4 -6.46 -3.65 -22.54
CA ASN A 4 -5.43 -2.74 -22.02
C ASN A 4 -5.42 -2.73 -20.48
N ILE A 5 -6.60 -2.74 -19.86
CA ILE A 5 -6.72 -2.80 -18.39
C ILE A 5 -6.16 -4.13 -17.89
N LEU A 6 -6.50 -5.27 -18.51
CA LEU A 6 -5.98 -6.58 -18.11
C LEU A 6 -4.46 -6.69 -18.30
N GLN A 7 -3.91 -6.15 -19.40
CA GLN A 7 -2.47 -6.12 -19.63
C GLN A 7 -1.71 -5.30 -18.59
N MET A 8 -2.35 -4.30 -17.98
CA MET A 8 -1.77 -3.53 -16.88
C MET A 8 -2.04 -4.19 -15.52
N ALA A 9 -3.25 -4.66 -15.29
CA ALA A 9 -3.67 -5.24 -14.02
C ALA A 9 -2.95 -6.54 -13.68
N LEU A 10 -2.77 -7.43 -14.65
CA LEU A 10 -2.15 -8.75 -14.41
C LEU A 10 -0.72 -8.65 -13.87
N PRO A 11 0.21 -7.91 -14.49
CA PRO A 11 1.56 -7.74 -13.92
C PRO A 11 1.53 -7.04 -12.56
N MET A 12 0.63 -6.08 -12.35
CA MET A 12 0.53 -5.38 -11.07
C MET A 12 -0.01 -6.30 -9.95
N THR A 13 -0.95 -7.18 -10.26
CA THR A 13 -1.43 -8.20 -9.31
C THR A 13 -0.32 -9.19 -8.98
N VAL A 14 0.44 -9.65 -9.98
CA VAL A 14 1.60 -10.53 -9.76
C VAL A 14 2.67 -9.84 -8.90
N ALA A 15 2.94 -8.56 -9.13
CA ALA A 15 3.86 -7.78 -8.30
C ALA A 15 3.42 -7.74 -6.83
N GLN A 16 2.13 -7.58 -6.56
CA GLN A 16 1.60 -7.62 -5.20
C GLN A 16 1.78 -9.00 -4.54
N LEU A 17 1.51 -10.09 -5.30
CA LEU A 17 1.75 -11.45 -4.80
C LEU A 17 3.23 -11.70 -4.47
N ILE A 18 4.14 -11.27 -5.34
CA ILE A 18 5.58 -11.36 -5.10
C ILE A 18 5.98 -10.60 -3.84
N ASN A 19 5.42 -9.40 -3.65
CA ASN A 19 5.72 -8.58 -2.48
C ASN A 19 5.28 -9.24 -1.16
N ILE A 20 4.15 -9.94 -1.14
CA ILE A 20 3.74 -10.70 0.05
C ILE A 20 4.59 -11.93 0.28
N LEU A 21 4.88 -12.71 -0.76
CA LEU A 21 5.77 -13.86 -0.63
C LEU A 21 7.12 -13.43 -0.06
N TYR A 22 7.66 -12.34 -0.56
CA TYR A 22 8.87 -11.73 -0.04
C TYR A 22 8.74 -11.37 1.46
N ASN A 23 7.69 -10.66 1.86
CA ASN A 23 7.49 -10.28 3.26
C ASN A 23 7.34 -11.49 4.19
N ILE A 24 6.70 -12.58 3.72
CA ILE A 24 6.58 -13.83 4.49
C ILE A 24 7.94 -14.48 4.67
N VAL A 25 8.72 -14.60 3.60
CA VAL A 25 10.05 -15.22 3.63
C VAL A 25 11.02 -14.43 4.51
N ASP A 26 11.02 -13.11 4.40
CA ASP A 26 11.83 -12.22 5.25
C ASP A 26 11.50 -12.42 6.75
N ARG A 27 10.22 -12.45 7.10
CA ARG A 27 9.78 -12.73 8.48
C ARG A 27 10.15 -14.13 8.95
N MET A 28 10.14 -15.12 8.07
CA MET A 28 10.60 -16.49 8.40
C MET A 28 12.09 -16.53 8.74
N TYR A 29 12.92 -15.82 7.99
CA TYR A 29 14.36 -15.74 8.30
C TYR A 29 14.61 -14.99 9.60
N LEU A 30 13.97 -13.86 9.82
CA LEU A 30 14.09 -13.07 11.06
C LEU A 30 13.59 -13.84 12.28
N GLY A 31 12.52 -14.62 12.14
CA GLY A 31 11.96 -15.46 13.21
C GLY A 31 12.89 -16.63 13.61
N ARG A 32 13.89 -16.99 12.80
CA ARG A 32 14.90 -18.00 13.11
C ARG A 32 16.13 -17.44 13.83
N LEU A 33 16.21 -16.11 14.00
CA LEU A 33 17.28 -15.51 14.78
C LEU A 33 17.17 -15.93 16.25
N PRO A 34 18.29 -16.23 16.92
CA PRO A 34 18.27 -16.58 18.33
C PRO A 34 17.82 -15.40 19.19
N GLY A 35 16.80 -15.65 20.00
CA GLY A 35 16.23 -14.68 20.93
C GLY A 35 15.08 -13.81 20.36
N HIS A 36 14.05 -13.62 21.19
CA HIS A 36 12.89 -12.81 20.86
C HIS A 36 13.17 -11.30 20.74
N LEU A 37 14.29 -10.84 21.33
CA LEU A 37 14.67 -9.41 21.33
C LEU A 37 14.97 -8.86 19.93
N SER A 38 15.54 -9.69 19.05
CA SER A 38 15.83 -9.32 17.66
C SER A 38 14.55 -9.02 16.89
N LEU A 39 13.56 -9.89 17.01
CA LEU A 39 12.26 -9.73 16.35
C LEU A 39 11.46 -8.55 16.93
N THR A 40 11.51 -8.38 18.25
CA THR A 40 10.89 -7.25 18.94
C THR A 40 11.53 -5.92 18.49
N GLY A 41 12.88 -5.87 18.42
CA GLY A 41 13.59 -4.68 17.94
C GLY A 41 13.21 -4.30 16.51
N LEU A 42 13.06 -5.28 15.62
CA LEU A 42 12.57 -5.05 14.27
C LEU A 42 11.14 -4.48 14.27
N GLY A 43 10.25 -5.06 15.09
CA GLY A 43 8.86 -4.60 15.23
C GLY A 43 8.75 -3.12 15.58
N LEU A 44 9.67 -2.61 16.39
CA LEU A 44 9.74 -1.19 16.77
C LEU A 44 10.14 -0.26 15.61
N CYS A 45 10.81 -0.78 14.58
CA CYS A 45 11.19 -0.02 13.39
C CYS A 45 10.05 0.08 12.36
N LEU A 46 9.08 -0.84 12.37
CA LEU A 46 8.01 -0.91 11.36
C LEU A 46 7.19 0.38 11.22
N PRO A 47 6.80 1.10 12.29
CA PRO A 47 6.09 2.37 12.14
C PRO A 47 6.91 3.43 11.40
N ILE A 48 8.21 3.50 11.68
CA ILE A 48 9.13 4.45 11.02
C ILE A 48 9.24 4.10 9.53
N ILE A 49 9.43 2.83 9.21
CA ILE A 49 9.48 2.32 7.82
C ILE A 49 8.16 2.65 7.09
N SER A 50 7.02 2.46 7.74
CA SER A 50 5.71 2.78 7.17
C SER A 50 5.54 4.26 6.83
N ILE A 51 6.09 5.15 7.67
CA ILE A 51 6.11 6.59 7.40
C ILE A 51 6.97 6.89 6.18
N LEU A 52 8.17 6.32 6.09
CA LEU A 52 9.07 6.51 4.93
C LEU A 52 8.41 6.04 3.63
N MET A 53 7.77 4.86 3.64
CA MET A 53 7.01 4.34 2.52
C MET A 53 5.81 5.23 2.16
N GLY A 54 5.16 5.83 3.16
CA GLY A 54 4.08 6.79 2.98
C GLY A 54 4.52 8.01 2.17
N PHE A 55 5.69 8.57 2.46
CA PHE A 55 6.27 9.68 1.69
C PHE A 55 6.68 9.28 0.27
N ALA A 56 7.18 8.06 0.07
CA ALA A 56 7.46 7.56 -1.27
C ALA A 56 6.17 7.46 -2.10
N ASN A 57 5.10 6.92 -1.51
CA ASN A 57 3.78 6.83 -2.13
C ASN A 57 3.16 8.22 -2.39
N LEU A 58 3.38 9.19 -1.49
CA LEU A 58 2.93 10.57 -1.67
C LEU A 58 3.43 11.15 -3.01
N CYS A 59 4.69 10.93 -3.33
CA CYS A 59 5.29 11.40 -4.58
C CYS A 59 4.90 10.52 -5.79
N GLY A 60 4.97 9.20 -5.64
CA GLY A 60 4.71 8.25 -6.72
C GLY A 60 3.24 8.21 -7.15
N MET A 61 2.33 8.01 -6.21
CA MET A 61 0.89 7.96 -6.48
C MET A 61 0.29 9.34 -6.76
N GLY A 62 0.97 10.42 -6.38
CA GLY A 62 0.58 11.77 -6.76
C GLY A 62 0.99 12.15 -8.16
N GLY A 63 2.22 11.82 -8.56
CA GLY A 63 2.78 12.20 -9.85
C GLY A 63 2.38 11.30 -11.02
N ALA A 64 2.35 9.98 -10.82
CA ALA A 64 2.12 9.02 -11.89
C ALA A 64 0.76 9.18 -12.60
N PRO A 65 -0.39 9.35 -11.91
CA PRO A 65 -1.67 9.63 -12.59
C PRO A 65 -1.64 10.94 -13.38
N LEU A 66 -1.01 11.99 -12.85
CA LEU A 66 -0.86 13.27 -13.56
C LEU A 66 -0.04 13.10 -14.83
N CYS A 67 1.04 12.32 -14.80
CA CYS A 67 1.80 11.96 -15.99
C CYS A 67 0.94 11.26 -17.05
N SER A 68 0.09 10.31 -16.63
CA SER A 68 -0.81 9.60 -17.53
C SER A 68 -1.80 10.55 -18.22
N ILE A 69 -2.38 11.51 -17.47
CA ILE A 69 -3.32 12.49 -17.99
C ILE A 69 -2.63 13.43 -19.00
N HIS A 70 -1.48 14.02 -18.63
CA HIS A 70 -0.75 14.94 -19.52
C HIS A 70 -0.24 14.23 -20.77
N ARG A 71 0.17 12.98 -20.64
CA ARG A 71 0.54 12.14 -21.79
C ARG A 71 -0.65 11.90 -22.72
N GLY A 72 -1.84 11.68 -22.17
CA GLY A 72 -3.07 11.54 -22.95
C GLY A 72 -3.43 12.81 -23.73
N LYS A 73 -3.15 14.00 -23.16
CA LYS A 73 -3.30 15.29 -23.83
C LYS A 73 -2.26 15.56 -24.92
N GLY A 74 -1.24 14.71 -25.06
CA GLY A 74 -0.10 14.97 -25.94
C GLY A 74 0.97 15.88 -25.34
N GLU A 75 0.81 16.31 -24.08
CA GLU A 75 1.73 17.22 -23.37
C GLU A 75 2.88 16.42 -22.71
N ASN A 76 3.68 15.72 -23.53
CA ASN A 76 4.74 14.84 -23.03
C ASN A 76 5.82 15.60 -22.25
N GLU A 77 6.13 16.84 -22.63
CA GLU A 77 7.10 17.66 -21.92
C GLU A 77 6.63 17.99 -20.48
N GLU A 78 5.35 18.32 -20.30
CA GLU A 78 4.78 18.56 -18.98
C GLU A 78 4.76 17.26 -18.15
N ALA A 79 4.46 16.12 -18.76
CA ALA A 79 4.54 14.83 -18.11
C ALA A 79 5.98 14.48 -17.66
N GLU A 80 7.00 14.76 -18.47
CA GLU A 80 8.41 14.61 -18.08
C GLU A 80 8.80 15.54 -16.92
N ARG A 81 8.28 16.76 -16.92
CA ARG A 81 8.52 17.72 -15.82
C ARG A 81 7.84 17.27 -14.51
N ILE A 82 6.65 16.67 -14.58
CA ILE A 82 5.99 16.06 -13.40
C ILE A 82 6.81 14.89 -12.87
N LEU A 83 7.29 14.02 -13.75
CA LEU A 83 8.19 12.91 -13.42
C LEU A 83 9.45 13.42 -12.69
N GLY A 84 10.13 14.43 -13.25
CA GLY A 84 11.34 15.03 -12.68
C GLY A 84 11.07 15.71 -11.33
N ASN A 85 9.97 16.47 -11.20
CA ASN A 85 9.59 17.09 -9.93
C ASN A 85 9.28 16.05 -8.85
N SER A 86 8.61 14.94 -9.21
CA SER A 86 8.34 13.84 -8.27
C SER A 86 9.64 13.19 -7.80
N PHE A 87 10.59 12.98 -8.70
CA PHE A 87 11.92 12.44 -8.36
C PHE A 87 12.67 13.37 -7.40
N THR A 88 12.70 14.68 -7.70
CA THR A 88 13.36 15.68 -6.82
C THR A 88 12.69 15.72 -5.44
N LEU A 89 11.35 15.64 -5.37
CA LEU A 89 10.64 15.55 -4.09
C LEU A 89 11.01 14.29 -3.29
N LEU A 90 11.15 13.15 -3.98
CA LEU A 90 11.61 11.91 -3.33
C LEU A 90 13.02 12.07 -2.74
N LEU A 91 13.93 12.72 -3.46
CA LEU A 91 15.28 12.97 -2.95
C LEU A 91 15.26 13.93 -1.75
N LEU A 92 14.45 14.98 -1.79
CA LEU A 92 14.33 15.94 -0.70
C LEU A 92 13.68 15.30 0.55
N PHE A 93 12.57 14.60 0.39
CA PHE A 93 11.94 13.92 1.51
C PHE A 93 12.82 12.78 2.03
N GLY A 94 13.42 11.98 1.14
CA GLY A 94 14.30 10.88 1.51
C GLY A 94 15.53 11.38 2.27
N GLY A 95 16.21 12.40 1.76
CA GLY A 95 17.36 13.01 2.43
C GLY A 95 16.98 13.67 3.76
N GLY A 96 15.91 14.47 3.77
CA GLY A 96 15.42 15.14 4.96
C GLY A 96 14.98 14.16 6.06
N LEU A 97 14.20 13.13 5.70
CA LEU A 97 13.76 12.10 6.64
C LEU A 97 14.93 11.25 7.15
N THR A 98 15.91 10.92 6.28
CA THR A 98 17.12 10.20 6.69
C THR A 98 17.87 11.00 7.75
N VAL A 99 18.16 12.26 7.49
CA VAL A 99 18.88 13.14 8.44
C VAL A 99 18.09 13.29 9.73
N PHE A 100 16.79 13.58 9.63
CA PHE A 100 15.92 13.76 10.81
C PHE A 100 15.86 12.46 11.65
N CYS A 101 15.57 11.32 11.02
CA CYS A 101 15.44 10.06 11.75
C CYS A 101 16.79 9.58 12.32
N LEU A 102 17.92 9.81 11.63
CA LEU A 102 19.25 9.49 12.18
C LEU A 102 19.61 10.39 13.37
N ALA A 103 19.30 11.69 13.31
CA ALA A 103 19.56 12.61 14.40
C ALA A 103 18.71 12.30 15.64
N PHE A 104 17.44 11.97 15.44
CA PHE A 104 16.47 11.72 16.50
C PHE A 104 16.13 10.24 16.70
N ARG A 105 16.94 9.30 16.19
CA ARG A 105 16.66 7.86 16.25
C ARG A 105 16.41 7.34 17.66
N ARG A 106 17.18 7.82 18.65
CA ARG A 106 17.05 7.40 20.05
C ARG A 106 15.69 7.81 20.65
N PRO A 107 15.31 9.09 20.67
CA PRO A 107 14.01 9.49 21.20
C PRO A 107 12.85 8.88 20.40
N ILE A 108 12.98 8.72 19.09
CA ILE A 108 11.93 8.12 18.25
C ILE A 108 11.73 6.64 18.63
N LEU A 109 12.79 5.84 18.77
CA LEU A 109 12.67 4.44 19.15
C LEU A 109 12.07 4.26 20.54
N TYR A 110 12.48 5.07 21.52
CA TYR A 110 11.87 5.04 22.85
C TYR A 110 10.40 5.49 22.85
N LEU A 111 10.03 6.45 22.00
CA LEU A 111 8.63 6.86 21.82
C LEU A 111 7.78 5.70 21.26
N PHE A 112 8.35 4.86 20.41
CA PHE A 112 7.66 3.67 19.87
C PHE A 112 7.77 2.43 20.79
N GLY A 113 8.29 2.59 22.00
CA GLY A 113 8.28 1.54 23.02
C GLY A 113 9.56 0.73 23.15
N ALA A 114 10.70 1.23 22.66
CA ALA A 114 11.98 0.57 22.89
C ALA A 114 12.32 0.58 24.38
N SER A 115 12.84 -0.54 24.87
CA SER A 115 13.50 -0.69 26.17
C SER A 115 15.01 -0.68 26.00
N ASP A 116 15.75 -0.55 27.10
CA ASP A 116 17.22 -0.63 27.08
C ASP A 116 17.73 -1.96 26.50
N LEU A 117 16.93 -3.03 26.60
CA LEU A 117 17.26 -4.37 26.07
C LEU A 117 16.98 -4.46 24.57
N THR A 118 15.92 -3.84 24.07
CA THR A 118 15.53 -3.93 22.65
C THR A 118 16.15 -2.83 21.79
N PHE A 119 16.55 -1.71 22.41
CA PHE A 119 17.14 -0.56 21.71
C PHE A 119 18.35 -0.92 20.84
N PRO A 120 19.35 -1.71 21.26
CA PRO A 120 20.49 -2.03 20.41
C PRO A 120 20.09 -2.68 19.09
N TYR A 121 19.17 -3.65 19.14
CA TYR A 121 18.69 -4.36 17.95
C TYR A 121 17.91 -3.45 17.02
N ALA A 122 16.99 -2.66 17.56
CA ALA A 122 16.22 -1.67 16.81
C ALA A 122 17.12 -0.61 16.19
N ASN A 123 18.10 -0.09 16.95
CA ASN A 123 19.03 0.93 16.48
C ASN A 123 19.93 0.43 15.36
N ASP A 124 20.42 -0.80 15.46
CA ASP A 124 21.27 -1.42 14.44
C ASP A 124 20.52 -1.61 13.13
N TYR A 125 19.30 -2.14 13.18
CA TYR A 125 18.46 -2.30 12.00
C TYR A 125 18.11 -0.95 11.38
N LEU A 126 17.59 -0.04 12.21
CA LEU A 126 17.11 1.25 11.74
C LEU A 126 18.22 2.10 11.13
N THR A 127 19.40 2.12 11.72
CA THR A 127 20.54 2.90 11.21
C THR A 127 20.91 2.47 9.79
N ILE A 128 21.05 1.17 9.55
CA ILE A 128 21.38 0.63 8.21
C ILE A 128 20.22 0.92 7.24
N TYR A 129 18.99 0.69 7.65
CA TYR A 129 17.82 0.96 6.82
C TYR A 129 17.71 2.44 6.43
N LEU A 130 17.96 3.36 7.37
CA LEU A 130 17.92 4.81 7.12
C LEU A 130 18.99 5.26 6.13
N LEU A 131 20.19 4.69 6.18
CA LEU A 131 21.24 4.96 5.19
C LEU A 131 20.80 4.53 3.77
N GLY A 132 19.96 3.51 3.68
CA GLY A 132 19.38 3.02 2.42
C GLY A 132 18.04 3.64 2.03
N THR A 133 17.49 4.56 2.82
CA THR A 133 16.14 5.12 2.61
C THR A 133 15.94 5.74 1.22
N LEU A 134 16.97 6.40 0.67
CA LEU A 134 16.89 6.95 -0.68
C LEU A 134 16.62 5.86 -1.72
N PHE A 135 17.28 4.71 -1.62
CA PHE A 135 17.04 3.58 -2.54
C PHE A 135 15.62 3.04 -2.40
N VAL A 136 15.15 2.86 -1.16
CA VAL A 136 13.79 2.40 -0.88
C VAL A 136 12.75 3.36 -1.48
N MET A 137 12.92 4.66 -1.24
CA MET A 137 12.00 5.68 -1.74
C MET A 137 12.02 5.80 -3.25
N ILE A 138 13.19 5.70 -3.88
CA ILE A 138 13.31 5.73 -5.36
C ILE A 138 12.66 4.48 -5.94
N GLY A 139 12.96 3.29 -5.44
CA GLY A 139 12.40 2.04 -5.94
C GLY A 139 10.87 2.03 -5.86
N LEU A 140 10.32 2.43 -4.72
CA LEU A 140 8.87 2.44 -4.48
C LEU A 140 8.16 3.62 -5.15
N GLY A 141 8.73 4.83 -5.04
CA GLY A 141 8.09 6.06 -5.51
C GLY A 141 8.19 6.29 -7.01
N MET A 142 9.24 5.76 -7.67
CA MET A 142 9.39 5.91 -9.13
C MET A 142 8.76 4.76 -9.93
N ASN A 143 8.50 3.62 -9.31
CA ASN A 143 7.89 2.47 -9.99
C ASN A 143 6.49 2.76 -10.58
N PRO A 144 5.59 3.54 -9.95
CA PRO A 144 4.31 3.95 -10.53
C PRO A 144 4.43 4.67 -11.88
N PHE A 145 5.55 5.34 -12.15
CA PHE A 145 5.78 6.02 -13.43
C PHE A 145 6.06 5.04 -14.58
N ASN A 146 6.56 3.84 -14.30
CA ASN A 146 6.63 2.78 -15.30
C ASN A 146 5.22 2.38 -15.75
N ASN A 147 4.32 2.23 -14.77
CA ASN A 147 2.92 1.90 -15.01
C ASN A 147 2.19 3.03 -15.75
N ALA A 148 2.44 4.28 -15.39
CA ALA A 148 1.87 5.48 -16.04
C ALA A 148 2.22 5.57 -17.54
N GLN A 149 3.36 5.01 -17.92
CA GLN A 149 3.80 4.94 -19.32
C GLN A 149 3.27 3.71 -20.07
N GLY A 150 2.56 2.80 -19.39
CA GLY A 150 2.04 1.56 -19.98
C GLY A 150 2.98 0.35 -19.83
N PHE A 151 4.09 0.47 -19.10
CA PHE A 151 5.09 -0.58 -18.91
C PHE A 151 4.92 -1.31 -17.57
N SER A 152 3.74 -1.84 -17.29
CA SER A 152 3.45 -2.56 -16.03
C SER A 152 4.33 -3.80 -15.82
N ARG A 153 4.77 -4.45 -16.91
CA ARG A 153 5.73 -5.55 -16.81
C ARG A 153 7.07 -5.09 -16.24
N MET A 154 7.54 -3.88 -16.60
CA MET A 154 8.75 -3.30 -16.03
C MET A 154 8.55 -2.99 -14.53
N GLY A 155 7.37 -2.48 -14.16
CA GLY A 155 7.00 -2.28 -12.77
C GLY A 155 7.00 -3.58 -11.96
N MET A 156 6.43 -4.65 -12.51
CA MET A 156 6.46 -5.99 -11.90
C MET A 156 7.90 -6.51 -11.75
N MET A 157 8.73 -6.37 -12.79
CA MET A 157 10.13 -6.82 -12.76
C MET A 157 10.95 -6.06 -11.72
N THR A 158 10.65 -4.80 -11.46
CA THR A 158 11.28 -4.03 -10.38
C THR A 158 11.06 -4.69 -9.03
N VAL A 159 9.80 -5.06 -8.73
CA VAL A 159 9.44 -5.73 -7.47
C VAL A 159 10.04 -7.13 -7.41
N ALA A 160 9.96 -7.89 -8.51
CA ALA A 160 10.50 -9.24 -8.59
C ALA A 160 12.02 -9.30 -8.40
N LEU A 161 12.75 -8.33 -8.98
CA LEU A 161 14.20 -8.22 -8.82
C LEU A 161 14.58 -7.94 -7.36
N GLY A 162 13.91 -6.96 -6.73
CA GLY A 162 14.13 -6.64 -5.32
C GLY A 162 13.85 -7.84 -4.42
N ALA A 163 12.71 -8.51 -4.63
CA ALA A 163 12.35 -9.70 -3.87
C ALA A 163 13.37 -10.85 -4.04
N ALA A 164 13.78 -11.14 -5.27
CA ALA A 164 14.75 -12.19 -5.56
C ALA A 164 16.11 -11.92 -4.91
N VAL A 165 16.61 -10.69 -5.03
CA VAL A 165 17.88 -10.28 -4.42
C VAL A 165 17.81 -10.38 -2.89
N ASN A 166 16.72 -9.92 -2.28
CA ASN A 166 16.55 -9.99 -0.83
C ASN A 166 16.48 -11.45 -0.33
N ILE A 167 15.65 -12.30 -0.96
CA ILE A 167 15.51 -13.72 -0.57
C ILE A 167 16.86 -14.47 -0.65
N VAL A 168 17.73 -14.08 -1.58
CA VAL A 168 19.07 -14.67 -1.72
C VAL A 168 20.04 -14.09 -0.70
N LEU A 169 20.02 -12.78 -0.47
CA LEU A 169 20.98 -12.11 0.42
C LEU A 169 20.66 -12.30 1.91
N ASP A 170 19.38 -12.41 2.29
CA ASP A 170 18.99 -12.60 3.69
C ASP A 170 19.69 -13.78 4.35
N PRO A 171 19.62 -15.04 3.85
CA PRO A 171 20.30 -16.15 4.50
C PRO A 171 21.82 -16.01 4.49
N ILE A 172 22.40 -15.34 3.49
CA ILE A 172 23.84 -15.12 3.42
C ILE A 172 24.27 -14.15 4.53
N PHE A 173 23.62 -13.01 4.66
CA PHE A 173 24.03 -12.00 5.63
C PHE A 173 23.58 -12.34 7.05
N ILE A 174 22.39 -12.91 7.21
CA ILE A 174 21.87 -13.25 8.54
C ILE A 174 22.63 -14.43 9.15
N PHE A 175 22.79 -15.53 8.40
CA PHE A 175 23.31 -16.80 8.92
C PHE A 175 24.75 -17.08 8.50
N ALA A 176 25.09 -16.98 7.21
CA ALA A 176 26.43 -17.35 6.74
C ALA A 176 27.51 -16.35 7.20
N LEU A 177 27.21 -15.07 7.26
CA LEU A 177 28.08 -14.00 7.75
C LEU A 177 27.81 -13.62 9.22
N ASP A 178 26.86 -14.29 9.87
CA ASP A 178 26.48 -14.09 11.29
C ASP A 178 26.22 -12.61 11.66
N MET A 179 25.67 -11.86 10.73
CA MET A 179 25.36 -10.42 10.95
C MET A 179 24.02 -10.20 11.68
N GLY A 180 23.20 -11.25 11.82
CA GLY A 180 21.89 -11.17 12.50
C GLY A 180 20.99 -10.07 11.93
N VAL A 181 20.46 -9.22 12.81
CA VAL A 181 19.54 -8.13 12.44
C VAL A 181 20.17 -7.10 11.49
N ARG A 182 21.47 -6.83 11.63
CA ARG A 182 22.21 -5.96 10.70
C ARG A 182 22.25 -6.55 9.29
N GLY A 183 22.40 -7.87 9.19
CA GLY A 183 22.39 -8.58 7.92
C GLY A 183 21.07 -8.46 7.19
N ALA A 184 19.95 -8.59 7.90
CA ALA A 184 18.62 -8.40 7.34
C ALA A 184 18.40 -6.97 6.81
N ALA A 185 18.81 -5.95 7.58
CA ALA A 185 18.74 -4.57 7.14
C ALA A 185 19.59 -4.32 5.89
N LEU A 186 20.80 -4.82 5.86
CA LEU A 186 21.71 -4.67 4.72
C LEU A 186 21.19 -5.37 3.46
N ALA A 187 20.67 -6.60 3.60
CA ALA A 187 20.04 -7.33 2.50
C ALA A 187 18.87 -6.57 1.90
N THR A 188 17.99 -6.01 2.75
CA THR A 188 16.87 -5.18 2.33
C THR A 188 17.33 -3.94 1.58
N VAL A 189 18.32 -3.22 2.10
CA VAL A 189 18.86 -2.00 1.46
C VAL A 189 19.48 -2.31 0.10
N LEU A 190 20.26 -3.39 -0.02
CA LEU A 190 20.86 -3.79 -1.30
C LEU A 190 19.81 -4.24 -2.31
N ALA A 191 18.80 -4.98 -1.88
CA ALA A 191 17.68 -5.39 -2.71
C ALA A 191 16.91 -4.17 -3.26
N GLN A 192 16.62 -3.21 -2.39
CA GLN A 192 15.97 -1.96 -2.79
C GLN A 192 16.89 -1.09 -3.66
N GLY A 193 18.20 -1.13 -3.44
CA GLY A 193 19.20 -0.51 -4.31
C GLY A 193 19.16 -1.07 -5.73
N CYS A 194 19.08 -2.40 -5.88
CA CYS A 194 18.91 -3.04 -7.18
C CYS A 194 17.60 -2.63 -7.87
N SER A 195 16.49 -2.59 -7.12
CA SER A 195 15.20 -2.12 -7.63
C SER A 195 15.25 -0.66 -8.08
N ALA A 196 15.86 0.22 -7.28
CA ALA A 196 16.03 1.63 -7.60
C ALA A 196 16.88 1.84 -8.86
N LEU A 197 18.00 1.15 -8.96
CA LEU A 197 18.86 1.20 -10.14
C LEU A 197 18.14 0.70 -11.40
N TRP A 198 17.35 -0.37 -11.28
CA TRP A 198 16.54 -0.89 -12.37
C TRP A 198 15.51 0.12 -12.89
N VAL A 199 14.75 0.74 -11.98
CA VAL A 199 13.78 1.78 -12.32
C VAL A 199 14.46 2.99 -12.96
N LEU A 200 15.55 3.47 -12.38
CA LEU A 200 16.29 4.62 -12.91
C LEU A 200 16.88 4.33 -14.29
N LYS A 201 17.48 3.15 -14.49
CA LYS A 201 17.99 2.71 -15.78
C LYS A 201 16.90 2.69 -16.85
N PHE A 202 15.68 2.27 -16.49
CA PHE A 202 14.55 2.31 -17.39
C PHE A 202 14.12 3.76 -17.69
N LEU A 203 13.89 4.59 -16.66
CA LEU A 203 13.39 5.97 -16.80
C LEU A 203 14.39 6.92 -17.47
N THR A 204 15.68 6.64 -17.40
CA THR A 204 16.71 7.40 -18.12
C THR A 204 17.02 6.81 -19.50
N GLY A 205 16.59 5.59 -19.76
CA GLY A 205 16.88 4.83 -20.98
C GLY A 205 16.06 5.26 -22.19
N ARG A 206 16.46 4.75 -23.37
CA ARG A 206 15.79 5.04 -24.65
C ARG A 206 14.43 4.37 -24.81
N ARG A 207 14.11 3.35 -23.99
CA ARG A 207 12.83 2.62 -24.02
C ARG A 207 11.69 3.33 -23.32
N ALA A 208 12.00 4.24 -22.39
CA ALA A 208 11.01 5.04 -21.70
C ALA A 208 10.41 6.09 -22.63
N LEU A 209 9.08 6.22 -22.60
CA LEU A 209 8.35 7.25 -23.36
C LEU A 209 8.53 8.62 -22.72
N LEU A 210 8.51 8.66 -21.39
CA LEU A 210 8.82 9.83 -20.57
C LEU A 210 10.15 9.59 -19.89
N ARG A 211 11.10 10.49 -20.13
CA ARG A 211 12.47 10.32 -19.62
C ARG A 211 12.75 11.25 -18.48
N LEU A 212 13.45 10.71 -17.48
CA LEU A 212 14.03 11.51 -16.42
C LEU A 212 15.28 12.23 -16.97
N ARG A 213 15.23 13.57 -17.05
CA ARG A 213 16.30 14.41 -17.56
C ARG A 213 16.67 15.48 -16.55
N TRP A 214 17.91 15.94 -16.56
CA TRP A 214 18.39 16.98 -15.65
C TRP A 214 17.58 18.28 -15.70
N ASN A 215 17.13 18.69 -16.89
CA ASN A 215 16.31 19.89 -17.08
C ASN A 215 14.89 19.78 -16.50
N THR A 216 14.41 18.56 -16.21
CA THR A 216 13.09 18.32 -15.62
C THR A 216 13.09 18.32 -14.10
N LEU A 217 14.26 18.30 -13.46
CA LEU A 217 14.42 18.21 -12.01
C LEU A 217 14.08 19.52 -11.27
N ARG A 218 14.04 20.64 -11.96
CA ARG A 218 13.75 21.95 -11.37
C ARG A 218 12.32 21.97 -10.83
N LEU A 219 12.19 22.15 -9.51
CA LEU A 219 10.91 22.22 -8.84
C LEU A 219 10.12 23.47 -9.28
N GLN A 220 8.83 23.26 -9.52
CA GLN A 220 7.88 24.33 -9.74
C GLN A 220 6.71 24.20 -8.77
N ALA A 221 6.44 25.23 -7.98
CA ALA A 221 5.46 25.21 -6.90
C ALA A 221 4.07 24.71 -7.35
N ALA A 222 3.60 25.12 -8.53
CA ALA A 222 2.32 24.68 -9.07
C ALA A 222 2.26 23.16 -9.34
N ARG A 223 3.36 22.55 -9.84
CA ARG A 223 3.46 21.10 -10.05
C ARG A 223 3.55 20.36 -8.73
N VAL A 224 4.43 20.82 -7.86
CA VAL A 224 4.61 20.27 -6.50
C VAL A 224 3.27 20.21 -5.77
N ARG A 225 2.51 21.33 -5.78
CA ARG A 225 1.19 21.39 -5.16
C ARG A 225 0.21 20.36 -5.73
N ARG A 226 0.20 20.16 -7.06
CA ARG A 226 -0.67 19.16 -7.71
C ARG A 226 -0.26 17.73 -7.36
N ILE A 227 1.05 17.43 -7.38
CA ILE A 227 1.59 16.12 -7.00
C ILE A 227 1.23 15.81 -5.55
N LEU A 228 1.53 16.70 -4.63
CA LEU A 228 1.26 16.51 -3.21
C LEU A 228 -0.26 16.42 -2.93
N ALA A 229 -1.08 17.26 -3.56
CA ALA A 229 -2.53 17.23 -3.38
C ALA A 229 -3.15 15.89 -3.76
N LEU A 230 -2.70 15.27 -4.86
CA LEU A 230 -3.21 13.96 -5.29
C LEU A 230 -2.60 12.82 -4.46
N GLY A 231 -1.30 12.89 -4.19
CA GLY A 231 -0.57 11.87 -3.41
C GLY A 231 -1.00 11.82 -1.95
N THR A 232 -1.48 12.94 -1.40
CA THR A 232 -2.01 12.99 -0.02
C THR A 232 -3.12 11.96 0.20
N SER A 233 -3.90 11.60 -0.83
CA SER A 233 -4.95 10.58 -0.69
C SER A 233 -4.39 9.21 -0.32
N GLY A 234 -3.32 8.77 -0.97
CA GLY A 234 -2.64 7.51 -0.68
C GLY A 234 -1.89 7.54 0.65
N PHE A 235 -1.20 8.66 0.93
CA PHE A 235 -0.51 8.88 2.20
C PHE A 235 -1.48 8.81 3.39
N VAL A 236 -2.56 9.59 3.35
CA VAL A 236 -3.60 9.62 4.39
C VAL A 236 -4.25 8.26 4.55
N MET A 237 -4.56 7.55 3.46
CA MET A 237 -5.13 6.21 3.52
C MET A 237 -4.19 5.23 4.25
N SER A 238 -2.90 5.27 3.94
CA SER A 238 -1.89 4.41 4.59
C SER A 238 -1.76 4.73 6.08
N MET A 239 -1.61 6.00 6.43
CA MET A 239 -1.48 6.44 7.84
C MET A 239 -2.73 6.11 8.64
N THR A 240 -3.91 6.38 8.08
CA THR A 240 -5.18 6.10 8.74
C THR A 240 -5.41 4.61 8.92
N ASN A 241 -5.03 3.77 7.94
CA ASN A 241 -5.10 2.31 8.10
C ASN A 241 -4.24 1.82 9.26
N SER A 242 -3.00 2.32 9.39
CA SER A 242 -2.09 1.95 10.48
C SER A 242 -2.65 2.39 11.83
N LEU A 243 -3.15 3.63 11.93
CA LEU A 243 -3.75 4.15 13.15
C LEU A 243 -4.99 3.35 13.58
N VAL A 244 -5.88 3.04 12.64
CA VAL A 244 -7.08 2.23 12.92
C VAL A 244 -6.70 0.82 13.33
N GLN A 245 -5.65 0.23 12.76
CA GLN A 245 -5.14 -1.08 13.18
C GLN A 245 -4.71 -1.08 14.65
N VAL A 246 -3.96 -0.06 15.07
CA VAL A 246 -3.55 0.11 16.47
C VAL A 246 -4.78 0.27 17.37
N LEU A 247 -5.75 1.08 16.96
CA LEU A 247 -6.99 1.30 17.70
C LEU A 247 -7.81 0.01 17.85
N CYS A 248 -7.97 -0.76 16.78
CA CYS A 248 -8.65 -2.05 16.81
C CYS A 248 -7.95 -3.03 17.76
N ASN A 249 -6.62 -3.14 17.67
CA ASN A 249 -5.86 -4.03 18.55
C ASN A 249 -5.99 -3.61 20.02
N ALA A 250 -5.90 -2.32 20.33
CA ALA A 250 -6.08 -1.80 21.69
C ALA A 250 -7.49 -2.09 22.23
N SER A 251 -8.52 -1.90 21.42
CA SER A 251 -9.90 -2.20 21.79
C SER A 251 -10.11 -3.71 22.00
N LEU A 252 -9.57 -4.55 21.12
CA LEU A 252 -9.65 -6.01 21.27
C LEU A 252 -8.91 -6.50 22.51
N GLN A 253 -7.73 -5.92 22.79
CA GLN A 253 -6.98 -6.22 24.02
C GLN A 253 -7.79 -5.91 25.27
N HIS A 254 -8.50 -4.78 25.28
CA HIS A 254 -9.30 -4.34 26.41
C HIS A 254 -10.54 -5.22 26.64
N TYR A 255 -11.26 -5.61 25.58
CA TYR A 255 -12.53 -6.32 25.67
C TYR A 255 -12.42 -7.84 25.58
N GLY A 256 -11.36 -8.37 24.97
CA GLY A 256 -11.23 -9.81 24.67
C GLY A 256 -9.85 -10.41 24.92
N GLY A 257 -8.86 -9.59 25.31
CA GLY A 257 -7.49 -10.05 25.58
C GLY A 257 -6.70 -10.50 24.36
N ASP A 258 -5.56 -11.15 24.62
CA ASP A 258 -4.60 -11.57 23.59
C ASP A 258 -5.18 -12.52 22.54
N LEU A 259 -6.15 -13.35 22.93
CA LEU A 259 -6.81 -14.30 22.04
C LEU A 259 -7.44 -13.58 20.83
N TYR A 260 -8.21 -12.52 21.08
CA TYR A 260 -8.91 -11.79 20.01
C TYR A 260 -7.98 -10.87 19.20
N VAL A 261 -6.88 -10.41 19.78
CA VAL A 261 -5.80 -9.76 19.02
C VAL A 261 -5.16 -10.76 18.06
N GLY A 262 -4.96 -12.01 18.50
CA GLY A 262 -4.51 -13.11 17.64
C GLY A 262 -5.50 -13.41 16.50
N VAL A 263 -6.80 -13.49 16.81
CA VAL A 263 -7.86 -13.66 15.80
C VAL A 263 -7.83 -12.55 14.77
N MET A 264 -7.71 -11.27 15.19
CA MET A 264 -7.63 -10.12 14.29
C MET A 264 -6.38 -10.19 13.39
N THR A 265 -5.27 -10.67 13.91
CA THR A 265 -4.03 -10.84 13.13
C THR A 265 -4.23 -11.83 11.99
N VAL A 266 -4.88 -12.97 12.25
CA VAL A 266 -5.24 -13.97 11.24
C VAL A 266 -6.20 -13.38 10.20
N ILE A 267 -7.26 -12.70 10.65
CA ILE A 267 -8.27 -12.04 9.80
C ILE A 267 -7.59 -11.01 8.88
N ASN A 268 -6.71 -10.18 9.41
CA ASN A 268 -5.98 -9.18 8.61
C ASN A 268 -5.07 -9.82 7.56
N SER A 269 -4.41 -10.93 7.88
CA SER A 269 -3.57 -11.66 6.93
C SER A 269 -4.39 -12.21 5.76
N ILE A 270 -5.55 -12.81 6.05
CA ILE A 270 -6.46 -13.33 5.03
C ILE A 270 -7.03 -12.17 4.19
N ARG A 271 -7.46 -11.09 4.83
CA ARG A 271 -7.95 -9.87 4.16
C ARG A 271 -6.91 -9.30 3.20
N GLU A 272 -5.66 -9.24 3.60
CA GLU A 272 -4.56 -8.73 2.77
C GLU A 272 -4.41 -9.57 1.49
N VAL A 273 -4.33 -10.88 1.62
CA VAL A 273 -4.23 -11.80 0.47
C VAL A 273 -5.44 -11.67 -0.46
N VAL A 274 -6.67 -11.70 0.09
CA VAL A 274 -7.89 -11.65 -0.71
C VAL A 274 -8.11 -10.29 -1.40
N SER A 275 -7.66 -9.20 -0.79
CA SER A 275 -7.80 -7.85 -1.37
C SER A 275 -6.77 -7.51 -2.46
N MET A 276 -5.70 -8.29 -2.61
CA MET A 276 -4.63 -8.00 -3.57
C MET A 276 -5.06 -7.95 -5.03
N PRO A 277 -5.82 -8.91 -5.56
CA PRO A 277 -6.26 -8.81 -6.94
C PRO A 277 -7.13 -7.59 -7.19
N VAL A 278 -7.93 -7.17 -6.19
CA VAL A 278 -8.71 -5.93 -6.25
C VAL A 278 -7.78 -4.73 -6.41
N GLN A 279 -6.72 -4.65 -5.61
CA GLN A 279 -5.72 -3.58 -5.68
C GLN A 279 -4.96 -3.62 -7.01
N GLY A 280 -4.56 -4.80 -7.48
CA GLY A 280 -3.89 -4.97 -8.77
C GLY A 280 -4.74 -4.49 -9.94
N ILE A 281 -6.02 -4.87 -9.98
CA ILE A 281 -6.97 -4.47 -11.00
C ILE A 281 -7.21 -2.95 -10.97
N THR A 282 -7.47 -2.39 -9.80
CA THR A 282 -7.79 -0.97 -9.64
C THR A 282 -6.58 -0.08 -9.88
N ASN A 283 -5.39 -0.47 -9.43
CA ASN A 283 -4.15 0.25 -9.73
C ASN A 283 -3.79 0.16 -11.22
N GLY A 284 -4.00 -1.00 -11.87
CA GLY A 284 -3.79 -1.18 -13.31
C GLY A 284 -4.76 -0.36 -14.18
N CYS A 285 -5.95 -0.09 -13.66
CA CYS A 285 -6.95 0.74 -14.32
C CYS A 285 -6.56 2.23 -14.35
N GLN A 286 -5.92 2.75 -13.30
CA GLN A 286 -5.61 4.19 -13.14
C GLN A 286 -4.86 4.79 -14.36
N PRO A 287 -3.72 4.24 -14.82
CA PRO A 287 -3.00 4.80 -15.95
C PRO A 287 -3.81 4.80 -17.24
N VAL A 288 -4.61 3.74 -17.45
CA VAL A 288 -5.46 3.60 -18.64
C VAL A 288 -6.58 4.62 -18.65
N LEU A 289 -7.24 4.83 -17.51
CA LEU A 289 -8.28 5.85 -17.38
C LEU A 289 -7.69 7.26 -17.51
N GLY A 290 -6.57 7.54 -16.83
CA GLY A 290 -5.91 8.84 -16.88
C GLY A 290 -5.49 9.24 -18.29
N TYR A 291 -4.87 8.32 -19.02
CA TYR A 291 -4.47 8.55 -20.41
C TYR A 291 -5.67 8.86 -21.32
N ASN A 292 -6.72 8.01 -21.31
CA ASN A 292 -7.89 8.21 -22.15
C ASN A 292 -8.67 9.48 -21.75
N TYR A 293 -8.69 9.81 -20.45
CA TYR A 293 -9.30 11.05 -19.97
C TYR A 293 -8.54 12.28 -20.49
N GLY A 294 -7.22 12.26 -20.42
CA GLY A 294 -6.37 13.31 -20.99
C GLY A 294 -6.56 13.48 -22.50
N ALA A 295 -6.74 12.36 -23.21
CA ALA A 295 -6.99 12.35 -24.66
C ALA A 295 -8.42 12.80 -25.06
N GLY A 296 -9.31 13.08 -24.10
CA GLY A 296 -10.71 13.43 -24.39
C GLY A 296 -11.59 12.24 -24.78
N GLU A 297 -11.08 11.01 -24.70
CA GLU A 297 -11.78 9.78 -25.09
C GLU A 297 -12.74 9.30 -24.00
N TYR A 298 -13.73 10.12 -23.65
CA TYR A 298 -14.64 9.91 -22.51
C TYR A 298 -15.44 8.61 -22.59
N GLU A 299 -15.85 8.19 -23.79
CA GLU A 299 -16.54 6.91 -23.97
C GLU A 299 -15.63 5.71 -23.62
N ARG A 300 -14.35 5.81 -23.92
CA ARG A 300 -13.38 4.79 -23.49
C ARG A 300 -13.21 4.80 -21.98
N VAL A 301 -13.18 5.97 -21.35
CA VAL A 301 -13.13 6.09 -19.88
C VAL A 301 -14.37 5.42 -19.25
N ARG A 302 -15.59 5.70 -19.74
CA ARG A 302 -16.81 5.03 -19.25
C ARG A 302 -16.75 3.52 -19.38
N ARG A 303 -16.35 3.01 -20.55
CA ARG A 303 -16.20 1.56 -20.76
C ARG A 303 -15.14 0.96 -19.83
N GLY A 304 -14.05 1.68 -19.57
CA GLY A 304 -13.00 1.28 -18.63
C GLY A 304 -13.53 1.19 -17.19
N ILE A 305 -14.23 2.22 -16.71
CA ILE A 305 -14.85 2.21 -15.38
C ILE A 305 -15.83 1.05 -15.26
N ARG A 306 -16.73 0.87 -16.22
CA ARG A 306 -17.71 -0.24 -16.21
C ARG A 306 -17.02 -1.60 -16.17
N PHE A 307 -16.02 -1.82 -17.03
CA PHE A 307 -15.28 -3.08 -17.07
C PHE A 307 -14.56 -3.37 -15.76
N THR A 308 -13.83 -2.37 -15.21
CA THR A 308 -13.14 -2.50 -13.93
C THR A 308 -14.14 -2.79 -12.80
N THR A 309 -15.28 -2.10 -12.78
CA THR A 309 -16.32 -2.33 -11.77
C THR A 309 -16.84 -3.78 -11.83
N VAL A 310 -17.23 -4.26 -13.01
CA VAL A 310 -17.74 -5.62 -13.16
C VAL A 310 -16.69 -6.67 -12.76
N LEU A 311 -15.45 -6.50 -13.22
CA LEU A 311 -14.36 -7.43 -12.91
C LEU A 311 -14.03 -7.45 -11.42
N THR A 312 -13.91 -6.28 -10.81
CA THR A 312 -13.53 -6.15 -9.40
C THR A 312 -14.63 -6.63 -8.46
N VAL A 313 -15.89 -6.25 -8.75
CA VAL A 313 -17.05 -6.72 -7.95
C VAL A 313 -17.24 -8.22 -8.14
N GLY A 314 -17.16 -8.74 -9.37
CA GLY A 314 -17.28 -10.18 -9.65
C GLY A 314 -16.24 -10.99 -8.89
N TYR A 315 -14.97 -10.57 -8.92
CA TYR A 315 -13.91 -11.19 -8.13
C TYR A 315 -14.22 -11.10 -6.62
N SER A 316 -14.60 -9.91 -6.13
CA SER A 316 -14.84 -9.70 -4.70
C SER A 316 -16.00 -10.53 -4.15
N VAL A 317 -17.05 -10.70 -4.94
CA VAL A 317 -18.20 -11.58 -4.58
C VAL A 317 -17.77 -13.04 -4.57
N ALA A 318 -17.02 -13.50 -5.57
CA ALA A 318 -16.52 -14.87 -5.63
C ALA A 318 -15.56 -15.16 -4.46
N ALA A 319 -14.64 -14.25 -4.16
CA ALA A 319 -13.71 -14.37 -3.05
C ALA A 319 -14.44 -14.33 -1.70
N TRP A 320 -15.42 -13.44 -1.55
CA TRP A 320 -16.27 -13.36 -0.36
C TRP A 320 -17.03 -14.67 -0.13
N ALA A 321 -17.66 -15.23 -1.17
CA ALA A 321 -18.38 -16.50 -1.05
C ALA A 321 -17.44 -17.65 -0.62
N LEU A 322 -16.24 -17.72 -1.20
CA LEU A 322 -15.22 -18.70 -0.80
C LEU A 322 -14.80 -18.54 0.66
N VAL A 323 -14.45 -17.30 1.06
CA VAL A 323 -14.02 -16.98 2.43
C VAL A 323 -15.11 -17.29 3.45
N MET A 324 -16.38 -17.02 3.14
CA MET A 324 -17.51 -17.32 4.01
C MET A 324 -17.86 -18.80 4.05
N ALA A 325 -17.52 -19.57 3.02
CA ALA A 325 -17.81 -21.02 2.97
C ALA A 325 -16.84 -21.85 3.83
N VAL A 326 -15.55 -21.42 3.94
CA VAL A 326 -14.49 -22.23 4.58
C VAL A 326 -13.70 -21.45 5.64
N PRO A 327 -14.34 -20.76 6.59
CA PRO A 327 -13.64 -19.93 7.57
C PRO A 327 -12.68 -20.74 8.45
N GLU A 328 -13.09 -21.93 8.89
CA GLU A 328 -12.27 -22.81 9.73
C GLU A 328 -10.99 -23.24 9.03
N LEU A 329 -11.06 -23.63 7.76
CA LEU A 329 -9.89 -24.03 6.98
C LEU A 329 -8.89 -22.88 6.84
N LEU A 330 -9.40 -21.68 6.56
CA LEU A 330 -8.57 -20.49 6.42
C LEU A 330 -7.88 -20.09 7.72
N ILE A 331 -8.54 -20.20 8.85
CA ILE A 331 -7.96 -19.94 10.17
C ILE A 331 -6.87 -20.97 10.48
N ARG A 332 -7.13 -22.26 10.22
CA ARG A 332 -6.19 -23.37 10.46
C ARG A 332 -4.88 -23.25 9.67
N ILE A 333 -4.89 -22.58 8.51
CA ILE A 333 -3.65 -22.31 7.75
C ILE A 333 -2.66 -21.46 8.58
N PHE A 334 -3.17 -20.61 9.47
CA PHE A 334 -2.36 -19.71 10.28
C PHE A 334 -2.14 -20.20 11.70
N ASN A 335 -3.12 -20.90 12.28
CA ASN A 335 -3.05 -21.39 13.65
C ASN A 335 -4.01 -22.56 13.86
N ASP A 336 -3.49 -23.66 14.42
CA ASP A 336 -4.26 -24.89 14.72
C ASP A 336 -4.82 -24.93 16.14
N GLU A 337 -4.67 -23.86 16.93
CA GLU A 337 -5.09 -23.81 18.32
C GLU A 337 -6.63 -23.83 18.43
N PRO A 338 -7.23 -24.84 19.10
CA PRO A 338 -8.68 -25.01 19.11
C PRO A 338 -9.45 -23.81 19.67
N GLU A 339 -8.89 -23.14 20.67
CA GLU A 339 -9.49 -21.97 21.31
C GLU A 339 -9.54 -20.78 20.35
N LEU A 340 -8.45 -20.54 19.60
CA LEU A 340 -8.39 -19.49 18.60
C LEU A 340 -9.34 -19.76 17.43
N ILE A 341 -9.47 -21.01 17.00
CA ILE A 341 -10.41 -21.41 15.94
C ILE A 341 -11.85 -21.18 16.38
N ALA A 342 -12.19 -21.62 17.60
CA ALA A 342 -13.55 -21.47 18.15
C ALA A 342 -13.96 -20.00 18.30
N ALA A 343 -13.08 -19.15 18.81
CA ALA A 343 -13.32 -17.70 18.91
C ALA A 343 -13.26 -17.01 17.53
N GLY A 344 -12.42 -17.50 16.64
CA GLY A 344 -12.15 -16.90 15.33
C GLY A 344 -13.29 -17.07 14.34
N ILE A 345 -14.00 -18.19 14.30
CA ILE A 345 -15.05 -18.45 13.30
C ILE A 345 -16.19 -17.41 13.34
N PRO A 346 -16.80 -17.08 14.50
CA PRO A 346 -17.83 -16.05 14.56
C PRO A 346 -17.29 -14.67 14.20
N ALA A 347 -16.13 -14.30 14.75
CA ALA A 347 -15.47 -13.02 14.47
C ALA A 347 -15.13 -12.86 12.97
N PHE A 348 -14.64 -13.92 12.36
CA PHE A 348 -14.34 -14.01 10.93
C PHE A 348 -15.56 -13.76 10.06
N ARG A 349 -16.66 -14.48 10.35
CA ARG A 349 -17.93 -14.31 9.63
C ARG A 349 -18.48 -12.89 9.76
N LEU A 350 -18.40 -12.31 10.94
CA LEU A 350 -18.85 -10.95 11.20
C LEU A 350 -17.99 -9.94 10.43
N TYR A 351 -16.66 -10.06 10.50
CA TYR A 351 -15.73 -9.16 9.83
C TYR A 351 -15.87 -9.17 8.31
N PHE A 352 -16.02 -10.37 7.71
CA PHE A 352 -16.16 -10.53 6.27
C PHE A 352 -17.61 -10.42 5.75
N ALA A 353 -18.62 -10.17 6.60
CA ALA A 353 -20.01 -10.15 6.21
C ALA A 353 -20.33 -9.30 4.97
N ALA A 354 -19.72 -8.15 4.84
CA ALA A 354 -19.88 -7.23 3.69
C ALA A 354 -18.55 -6.94 2.98
N PHE A 355 -17.63 -7.88 2.95
CA PHE A 355 -16.30 -7.69 2.38
C PHE A 355 -16.33 -7.29 0.90
N PHE A 356 -17.25 -7.84 0.11
CA PHE A 356 -17.39 -7.49 -1.31
C PHE A 356 -17.68 -6.00 -1.54
N CYS A 357 -18.32 -5.30 -0.58
CA CYS A 357 -18.57 -3.87 -0.65
C CYS A 357 -17.28 -3.03 -0.58
N MET A 358 -16.16 -3.59 -0.07
CA MET A 358 -14.85 -2.95 -0.08
C MET A 358 -14.41 -2.61 -1.51
N SER A 359 -14.78 -3.45 -2.49
CA SER A 359 -14.47 -3.22 -3.90
C SER A 359 -15.03 -1.89 -4.42
N PHE A 360 -16.18 -1.45 -3.92
CA PHE A 360 -16.82 -0.19 -4.31
C PHE A 360 -15.95 1.02 -3.97
N GLN A 361 -15.31 0.98 -2.81
CA GLN A 361 -14.35 2.02 -2.43
C GLN A 361 -13.11 2.00 -3.30
N PHE A 362 -12.51 0.82 -3.52
CA PHE A 362 -11.30 0.72 -4.36
C PHE A 362 -11.54 1.21 -5.78
N ILE A 363 -12.70 0.89 -6.36
CA ILE A 363 -13.09 1.36 -7.69
C ILE A 363 -13.25 2.88 -7.70
N GLY A 364 -14.07 3.43 -6.80
CA GLY A 364 -14.31 4.87 -6.72
C GLY A 364 -13.03 5.66 -6.48
N GLN A 365 -12.19 5.19 -5.54
CA GLN A 365 -10.90 5.78 -5.22
C GLN A 365 -9.96 5.75 -6.42
N SER A 366 -9.86 4.61 -7.11
CA SER A 366 -9.03 4.44 -8.31
C SER A 366 -9.42 5.40 -9.43
N VAL A 367 -10.72 5.59 -9.64
CA VAL A 367 -11.24 6.56 -10.62
C VAL A 367 -10.90 7.99 -10.22
N PHE A 368 -11.11 8.37 -8.95
CA PHE A 368 -10.76 9.72 -8.48
C PHE A 368 -9.26 10.01 -8.63
N VAL A 369 -8.41 9.08 -8.25
CA VAL A 369 -6.94 9.21 -8.39
C VAL A 369 -6.55 9.22 -9.87
N GLY A 370 -7.04 8.27 -10.66
CA GLY A 370 -6.72 8.15 -12.09
C GLY A 370 -7.13 9.38 -12.93
N LEU A 371 -8.19 10.08 -12.53
CA LEU A 371 -8.67 11.30 -13.18
C LEU A 371 -8.16 12.59 -12.50
N GLY A 372 -7.25 12.50 -11.54
CA GLY A 372 -6.64 13.65 -10.87
C GLY A 372 -7.56 14.41 -9.92
N ARG A 373 -8.66 13.81 -9.44
CA ARG A 373 -9.62 14.43 -8.52
C ARG A 373 -9.17 14.31 -7.06
N SER A 374 -8.13 15.05 -6.69
CA SER A 374 -7.48 14.96 -5.38
C SER A 374 -8.42 15.17 -4.19
N ARG A 375 -9.31 16.16 -4.23
CA ARG A 375 -10.24 16.44 -3.11
C ARG A 375 -11.14 15.26 -2.79
N SER A 376 -11.77 14.65 -3.80
CA SER A 376 -12.61 13.47 -3.63
C SER A 376 -11.78 12.28 -3.17
N ALA A 377 -10.58 12.09 -3.72
CA ALA A 377 -9.68 11.01 -3.34
C ALA A 377 -9.28 11.09 -1.86
N VAL A 378 -8.88 12.27 -1.37
CA VAL A 378 -8.53 12.50 0.04
C VAL A 378 -9.74 12.30 0.96
N PHE A 379 -10.89 12.88 0.59
CA PHE A 379 -12.12 12.76 1.38
C PHE A 379 -12.52 11.31 1.61
N PHE A 380 -12.59 10.49 0.55
CA PHE A 380 -12.96 9.08 0.68
C PHE A 380 -11.89 8.20 1.32
N SER A 381 -10.61 8.61 1.26
CA SER A 381 -9.54 7.96 2.03
C SER A 381 -9.78 8.09 3.54
N LEU A 382 -10.25 9.25 3.99
CA LEU A 382 -10.56 9.52 5.41
C LEU A 382 -11.91 8.96 5.84
N LEU A 383 -12.94 9.09 4.99
CA LEU A 383 -14.32 8.77 5.34
C LEU A 383 -14.45 7.37 5.92
N ARG A 384 -13.98 6.37 5.23
CA ARG A 384 -14.18 4.98 5.63
C ARG A 384 -13.44 4.63 6.93
N LYS A 385 -12.18 4.97 7.03
CA LYS A 385 -11.34 4.54 8.16
C LYS A 385 -11.39 5.50 9.34
N ALA A 386 -11.21 6.80 9.11
CA ALA A 386 -11.17 7.78 10.20
C ALA A 386 -12.55 8.17 10.72
N PHE A 387 -13.55 8.34 9.83
CA PHE A 387 -14.87 8.83 10.23
C PHE A 387 -15.90 7.72 10.47
N ILE A 388 -15.67 6.51 9.97
CA ILE A 388 -16.60 5.39 10.19
C ILE A 388 -15.96 4.31 11.07
N VAL A 389 -14.84 3.68 10.67
CA VAL A 389 -14.27 2.56 11.42
C VAL A 389 -13.77 2.99 12.79
N ALA A 390 -12.97 4.05 12.88
CA ALA A 390 -12.39 4.45 14.17
C ALA A 390 -13.45 4.81 15.23
N PRO A 391 -14.48 5.64 14.94
CA PRO A 391 -15.55 5.88 15.92
C PRO A 391 -16.35 4.63 16.25
N LEU A 392 -16.70 3.79 15.28
CA LEU A 392 -17.46 2.56 15.54
C LEU A 392 -16.66 1.56 16.38
N THR A 393 -15.36 1.44 16.16
CA THR A 393 -14.48 0.58 16.97
C THR A 393 -14.44 0.99 18.44
N LEU A 394 -14.66 2.27 18.74
CA LEU A 394 -14.74 2.76 20.13
C LEU A 394 -16.16 2.69 20.69
N LEU A 395 -17.16 2.99 19.88
CA LEU A 395 -18.55 3.13 20.34
C LEU A 395 -19.27 1.78 20.48
N LEU A 396 -19.19 0.89 19.46
CA LEU A 396 -19.93 -0.36 19.45
C LEU A 396 -19.59 -1.29 20.61
N PRO A 397 -18.32 -1.50 21.00
CA PRO A 397 -17.98 -2.28 22.18
C PRO A 397 -18.58 -1.72 23.45
N GLY A 398 -18.56 -0.38 23.62
CA GLY A 398 -19.13 0.31 24.78
C GLY A 398 -20.66 0.24 24.87
N LEU A 399 -21.35 -0.01 23.74
CA LEU A 399 -22.81 -0.19 23.68
C LEU A 399 -23.27 -1.61 24.03
N GLY A 400 -22.39 -2.46 24.56
CA GLY A 400 -22.69 -3.82 24.99
C GLY A 400 -22.35 -4.90 23.97
N MET A 401 -21.78 -4.56 22.81
CA MET A 401 -21.35 -5.56 21.82
C MET A 401 -19.98 -6.17 22.14
N GLY A 402 -19.21 -5.57 23.06
CA GLY A 402 -17.89 -6.08 23.44
C GLY A 402 -16.98 -6.29 22.23
N VAL A 403 -16.36 -7.45 22.13
CA VAL A 403 -15.45 -7.82 21.05
C VAL A 403 -16.10 -7.76 19.66
N ASP A 404 -17.35 -8.22 19.56
CA ASP A 404 -18.10 -8.25 18.29
C ASP A 404 -18.28 -6.83 17.70
N GLY A 405 -18.37 -5.82 18.56
CA GLY A 405 -18.44 -4.42 18.13
C GLY A 405 -17.22 -3.98 17.33
N VAL A 406 -16.02 -4.45 17.69
CA VAL A 406 -14.79 -4.14 16.95
C VAL A 406 -14.80 -4.79 15.58
N PHE A 407 -15.21 -6.07 15.49
CA PHE A 407 -15.28 -6.77 14.21
C PHE A 407 -16.42 -6.25 13.31
N ALA A 408 -17.54 -5.81 13.89
CA ALA A 408 -18.68 -5.24 13.16
C ALA A 408 -18.39 -3.87 12.53
N ALA A 409 -17.42 -3.12 13.04
CA ALA A 409 -17.06 -1.81 12.50
C ALA A 409 -16.62 -1.87 11.03
N GLU A 410 -15.90 -2.92 10.62
CA GLU A 410 -15.40 -3.05 9.23
C GLU A 410 -16.52 -3.30 8.21
N PRO A 411 -17.44 -4.28 8.36
CA PRO A 411 -18.52 -4.46 7.40
C PRO A 411 -19.45 -3.25 7.31
N VAL A 412 -19.75 -2.58 8.41
CA VAL A 412 -20.56 -1.34 8.38
C VAL A 412 -19.86 -0.27 7.54
N SER A 413 -18.56 -0.10 7.73
CA SER A 413 -17.78 0.88 6.96
C SER A 413 -17.66 0.51 5.49
N ASN A 414 -17.56 -0.78 5.17
CA ASN A 414 -17.50 -1.26 3.79
C ASN A 414 -18.80 -0.94 3.04
N VAL A 415 -19.95 -1.12 3.69
CA VAL A 415 -21.26 -0.77 3.11
C VAL A 415 -21.40 0.75 2.97
N LEU A 416 -21.30 1.48 4.08
CA LEU A 416 -21.56 2.92 4.08
C LEU A 416 -20.51 3.69 3.27
N GLY A 417 -19.24 3.48 3.56
CA GLY A 417 -18.13 4.16 2.89
C GLY A 417 -17.95 3.72 1.45
N GLY A 418 -18.10 2.43 1.17
CA GLY A 418 -18.01 1.87 -0.17
C GLY A 418 -19.12 2.38 -1.09
N LEU A 419 -20.38 2.31 -0.66
CA LEU A 419 -21.52 2.82 -1.44
C LEU A 419 -21.43 4.33 -1.62
N ALA A 420 -21.10 5.09 -0.58
CA ALA A 420 -20.93 6.55 -0.70
C ALA A 420 -19.86 6.91 -1.74
N CYS A 421 -18.72 6.21 -1.73
CA CYS A 421 -17.66 6.43 -2.71
C CYS A 421 -18.09 6.08 -4.14
N LEU A 422 -18.72 4.92 -4.34
CA LEU A 422 -19.20 4.47 -5.65
C LEU A 422 -20.29 5.40 -6.21
N LEU A 423 -21.30 5.76 -5.39
CA LEU A 423 -22.39 6.67 -5.80
C LEU A 423 -21.85 8.06 -6.15
N THR A 424 -20.95 8.61 -5.33
CA THR A 424 -20.34 9.90 -5.63
C THR A 424 -19.54 9.84 -6.93
N MET A 425 -18.74 8.78 -7.13
CA MET A 425 -18.03 8.58 -8.39
C MET A 425 -18.99 8.49 -9.58
N TYR A 426 -20.07 7.73 -9.43
CA TYR A 426 -21.07 7.59 -10.48
C TYR A 426 -21.72 8.93 -10.84
N VAL A 427 -22.17 9.72 -9.86
CA VAL A 427 -22.85 10.99 -10.08
C VAL A 427 -21.90 12.09 -10.55
N THR A 428 -20.73 12.21 -9.92
CA THR A 428 -19.82 13.35 -10.17
C THR A 428 -18.85 13.12 -11.32
N VAL A 429 -18.59 11.85 -11.65
CA VAL A 429 -17.65 11.46 -12.72
C VAL A 429 -18.40 10.78 -13.85
N TYR A 430 -18.89 9.55 -13.63
CA TYR A 430 -19.40 8.69 -14.69
C TYR A 430 -20.52 9.33 -15.52
N ARG A 431 -21.52 9.96 -14.87
CA ARG A 431 -22.62 10.65 -15.55
C ARG A 431 -22.21 11.94 -16.25
N ARG A 432 -21.12 12.58 -15.79
CA ARG A 432 -20.68 13.88 -16.32
C ARG A 432 -19.57 13.80 -17.37
N LEU A 433 -19.01 12.60 -17.60
CA LEU A 433 -18.02 12.39 -18.66
C LEU A 433 -18.64 12.68 -20.04
N GLY A 434 -18.06 13.63 -20.79
CA GLY A 434 -18.49 13.97 -22.14
C GLY A 434 -19.75 14.86 -22.24
N ARG A 435 -20.16 15.48 -21.12
CA ARG A 435 -21.14 16.59 -21.11
C ARG A 435 -20.44 17.92 -21.00
#